data_a557eb0a2393e5a8bdaa98e05a34c7ab
#
_entry.id   a557eb0a2393e5a8bdaa98e05a34c7ab
#
_cell.length_a   1.000
_cell.length_b   1.000
_cell.length_c   1.000
_cell.angle_alpha   90.00
_cell.angle_beta   90.00
_cell.angle_gamma   90.00
#
_symmetry.space_group_name_H-M   'P 1'
#
loop_
_entity.id
_entity.type
_entity.pdbx_description
1 polymer ?
#
loop_
_entity_poly.entity_id
_entity_poly.type
_entity_poly.pdbx_seq_one_letter_code
_entity_poly.pdbx_strand_id
1 'polypeptide(L)'
;MAQYDITYRCGHEATVQINGTNVHGEREKKAAWYGTIDCPKCQAANTIKANKDAGMADLEGSDKQIAWAEDIRGKYMPQLDAERQGCADHGATAEQLAKIDTVLAWLRGQESAAWWIDHRLSSHTALRAAGQAVNKQEA
;
A
#
# COMPACT_ATOMS: atom_id res chain seq x y z
N MET A 1 -10.03 -31.02 -6.27
CA MET A 1 -9.28 -30.26 -5.26
C MET A 1 -7.94 -30.97 -5.01
N ALA A 2 -6.87 -30.26 -5.22
CA ALA A 2 -5.52 -30.82 -4.99
C ALA A 2 -4.74 -29.89 -4.08
N GLN A 3 -4.02 -30.50 -3.13
CA GLN A 3 -3.11 -29.78 -2.25
C GLN A 3 -1.70 -29.91 -2.81
N TYR A 4 -0.98 -28.77 -2.83
CA TYR A 4 0.38 -28.70 -3.32
C TYR A 4 1.27 -28.08 -2.26
N ASP A 5 2.40 -28.72 -2.00
CA ASP A 5 3.45 -28.13 -1.19
C ASP A 5 4.27 -27.20 -2.08
N ILE A 6 4.36 -25.95 -1.67
CA ILE A 6 5.06 -24.91 -2.43
C ILE A 6 6.15 -24.27 -1.60
N THR A 7 7.17 -23.76 -2.27
CA THR A 7 8.23 -22.95 -1.67
C THR A 7 8.19 -21.59 -2.35
N TYR A 8 7.97 -20.55 -1.55
CA TYR A 8 7.97 -19.17 -2.06
C TYR A 8 9.38 -18.71 -2.40
N ARG A 9 9.48 -17.64 -3.20
CA ARG A 9 10.76 -17.03 -3.55
C ARG A 9 11.59 -16.67 -2.31
N CYS A 10 10.94 -16.27 -1.22
CA CYS A 10 11.60 -15.93 0.05
C CYS A 10 12.13 -17.15 0.81
N GLY A 11 11.87 -18.37 0.35
CA GLY A 11 12.30 -19.61 0.98
C GLY A 11 11.31 -20.22 1.99
N HIS A 12 10.24 -19.53 2.31
CA HIS A 12 9.18 -20.07 3.18
C HIS A 12 8.35 -21.09 2.44
N GLU A 13 7.91 -22.13 3.15
CA GLU A 13 7.10 -23.21 2.60
C GLU A 13 5.66 -23.09 3.07
N ALA A 14 4.73 -23.56 2.25
CA ALA A 14 3.31 -23.66 2.60
C ALA A 14 2.65 -24.75 1.78
N THR A 15 1.49 -25.22 2.25
CA THR A 15 0.62 -26.10 1.49
C THR A 15 -0.57 -25.27 1.03
N VAL A 16 -0.80 -25.24 -0.29
CA VAL A 16 -1.89 -24.47 -0.89
C VAL A 16 -2.86 -25.41 -1.60
N GLN A 17 -4.12 -25.03 -1.63
CA GLN A 17 -5.15 -25.76 -2.37
C GLN A 17 -5.35 -25.06 -3.71
N ILE A 18 -5.20 -25.83 -4.80
CA ILE A 18 -5.37 -25.32 -6.15
C ILE A 18 -6.57 -26.00 -6.77
N ASN A 19 -7.57 -25.20 -7.12
CA ASN A 19 -8.83 -25.66 -7.71
C ASN A 19 -8.79 -25.45 -9.24
N GLY A 20 -9.73 -26.11 -9.93
CA GLY A 20 -9.89 -25.97 -11.36
C GLY A 20 -9.50 -27.22 -12.13
N THR A 21 -9.64 -27.16 -13.45
CA THR A 21 -9.27 -28.25 -14.34
C THR A 21 -7.75 -28.36 -14.49
N ASN A 22 -7.26 -29.57 -14.75
CA ASN A 22 -5.82 -29.80 -14.96
C ASN A 22 -5.56 -30.49 -16.30
N VAL A 23 -6.28 -30.07 -17.34
CA VAL A 23 -6.18 -30.68 -18.68
C VAL A 23 -4.82 -30.42 -19.34
N HIS A 24 -4.25 -29.23 -19.09
CA HIS A 24 -2.99 -28.80 -19.71
C HIS A 24 -1.92 -28.43 -18.66
N GLY A 25 -2.01 -29.00 -17.46
CA GLY A 25 -1.03 -28.74 -16.40
C GLY A 25 -1.22 -27.38 -15.71
N GLU A 26 -2.44 -26.81 -15.73
CA GLU A 26 -2.72 -25.51 -15.14
C GLU A 26 -2.44 -25.46 -13.64
N ARG A 27 -2.73 -26.57 -12.92
CA ARG A 27 -2.48 -26.63 -11.46
C ARG A 27 -0.97 -26.62 -11.15
N GLU A 28 -0.18 -27.38 -11.91
CA GLU A 28 1.27 -27.41 -11.76
C GLU A 28 1.90 -26.06 -12.12
N LYS A 29 1.38 -25.37 -13.14
CA LYS A 29 1.80 -23.99 -13.49
C LYS A 29 1.47 -23.02 -12.36
N LYS A 30 0.31 -23.14 -11.75
CA LYS A 30 -0.08 -22.31 -10.61
C LYS A 30 0.81 -22.57 -9.40
N ALA A 31 1.12 -23.86 -9.12
CA ALA A 31 2.03 -24.20 -8.03
C ALA A 31 3.43 -23.63 -8.28
N ALA A 32 3.95 -23.72 -9.51
CA ALA A 32 5.24 -23.14 -9.88
C ALA A 32 5.25 -21.61 -9.76
N TRP A 33 4.14 -20.96 -10.07
CA TRP A 33 4.00 -19.50 -9.95
C TRP A 33 4.30 -19.02 -8.52
N TYR A 34 3.89 -19.77 -7.50
CA TYR A 34 4.16 -19.40 -6.11
C TYR A 34 5.66 -19.27 -5.80
N GLY A 35 6.51 -19.97 -6.55
CA GLY A 35 7.97 -19.82 -6.43
C GLY A 35 8.52 -18.51 -6.96
N THR A 36 7.69 -17.72 -7.66
CA THR A 36 8.08 -16.43 -8.23
C THR A 36 7.73 -15.25 -7.33
N ILE A 37 6.99 -15.48 -6.24
CA ILE A 37 6.55 -14.43 -5.31
C ILE A 37 6.98 -14.74 -3.89
N ASP A 38 7.02 -13.71 -3.06
CA ASP A 38 7.27 -13.87 -1.64
C ASP A 38 5.98 -14.32 -0.94
N CYS A 39 6.11 -14.99 0.22
CA CYS A 39 4.94 -15.37 1.01
C CYS A 39 4.22 -14.11 1.52
N PRO A 40 2.93 -14.20 1.92
CA PRO A 40 2.17 -13.03 2.37
C PRO A 40 2.85 -12.25 3.51
N LYS A 41 3.49 -12.94 4.44
CA LYS A 41 4.23 -12.30 5.54
C LYS A 41 5.41 -11.47 5.03
N CYS A 42 6.19 -12.03 4.10
CA CYS A 42 7.32 -11.32 3.51
C CYS A 42 6.87 -10.18 2.62
N GLN A 43 5.77 -10.34 1.89
CA GLN A 43 5.17 -9.26 1.10
C GLN A 43 4.77 -8.09 2.00
N ALA A 44 4.11 -8.37 3.12
CA ALA A 44 3.72 -7.34 4.09
C ALA A 44 4.95 -6.63 4.67
N ALA A 45 5.97 -7.38 5.06
CA ALA A 45 7.21 -6.81 5.59
C ALA A 45 7.92 -5.93 4.56
N ASN A 46 7.94 -6.36 3.29
CA ASN A 46 8.54 -5.58 2.20
C ASN A 46 7.77 -4.29 1.95
N THR A 47 6.45 -4.32 2.02
CA THR A 47 5.59 -3.13 1.87
C THR A 47 5.87 -2.14 3.00
N ILE A 48 5.93 -2.60 4.25
CA ILE A 48 6.25 -1.77 5.41
C ILE A 48 7.61 -1.10 5.22
N LYS A 49 8.62 -1.88 4.84
CA LYS A 49 9.97 -1.37 4.61
C LYS A 49 10.02 -0.33 3.50
N ALA A 50 9.35 -0.61 2.37
CA ALA A 50 9.30 0.32 1.24
C ALA A 50 8.66 1.64 1.64
N ASN A 51 7.56 1.60 2.40
CA ASN A 51 6.87 2.80 2.87
C ASN A 51 7.75 3.59 3.85
N LYS A 52 8.44 2.91 4.75
CA LYS A 52 9.38 3.54 5.68
C LYS A 52 10.54 4.22 4.94
N ASP A 53 11.11 3.53 3.96
CA ASP A 53 12.18 4.07 3.12
C ASP A 53 11.71 5.28 2.30
N ALA A 54 10.41 5.35 2.00
CA ALA A 54 9.78 6.50 1.32
C ALA A 54 9.44 7.65 2.28
N GLY A 55 9.81 7.56 3.54
CA GLY A 55 9.61 8.64 4.53
C GLY A 55 8.29 8.61 5.27
N MET A 56 7.56 7.50 5.21
CA MET A 56 6.29 7.37 5.92
C MET A 56 6.52 6.91 7.37
N ALA A 57 5.73 7.45 8.30
CA ALA A 57 5.79 7.09 9.71
C ALA A 57 5.31 5.64 9.94
N ASP A 58 5.78 5.03 11.03
CA ASP A 58 5.29 3.72 11.45
C ASP A 58 3.81 3.80 11.83
N LEU A 59 3.04 2.78 11.47
CA LEU A 59 1.61 2.74 11.78
C LEU A 59 1.34 2.07 13.13
N GLU A 60 0.29 2.53 13.79
CA GLU A 60 -0.23 1.96 15.04
C GLU A 60 -1.58 1.30 14.78
N GLY A 61 -1.78 0.14 15.39
CA GLY A 61 -3.00 -0.65 15.26
C GLY A 61 -2.71 -2.13 15.46
N SER A 62 -3.70 -2.99 15.17
CA SER A 62 -3.47 -4.43 15.16
C SER A 62 -2.60 -4.83 13.96
N ASP A 63 -1.99 -6.01 14.03
CA ASP A 63 -1.13 -6.49 12.93
C ASP A 63 -1.88 -6.52 11.59
N LYS A 64 -3.14 -6.95 11.60
CA LYS A 64 -3.98 -6.97 10.38
C LYS A 64 -4.31 -5.57 9.89
N GLN A 65 -4.61 -4.65 10.80
CA GLN A 65 -4.88 -3.25 10.44
C GLN A 65 -3.64 -2.60 9.85
N ILE A 66 -2.48 -2.81 10.46
CA ILE A 66 -1.22 -2.26 9.98
C ILE A 66 -0.92 -2.77 8.57
N ALA A 67 -1.01 -4.08 8.33
CA ALA A 67 -0.75 -4.67 7.01
C ALA A 67 -1.69 -4.09 5.96
N TRP A 68 -2.98 -3.96 6.28
CA TRP A 68 -3.98 -3.42 5.37
C TRP A 68 -3.73 -1.94 5.07
N ALA A 69 -3.50 -1.15 6.11
CA ALA A 69 -3.22 0.29 5.96
C ALA A 69 -1.92 0.55 5.20
N GLU A 70 -0.89 -0.28 5.41
CA GLU A 70 0.36 -0.18 4.66
C GLU A 70 0.14 -0.40 3.16
N ASP A 71 -0.69 -1.38 2.78
CA ASP A 71 -1.06 -1.59 1.38
C ASP A 71 -1.80 -0.39 0.80
N ILE A 72 -2.73 0.18 1.56
CA ILE A 72 -3.51 1.35 1.13
C ILE A 72 -2.59 2.53 0.87
N ARG A 73 -1.78 2.92 1.86
CA ARG A 73 -0.91 4.10 1.71
C ARG A 73 0.20 3.88 0.70
N GLY A 74 0.69 2.65 0.58
CA GLY A 74 1.69 2.29 -0.43
C GLY A 74 1.20 2.45 -1.86
N LYS A 75 -0.12 2.36 -2.08
CA LYS A 75 -0.76 2.64 -3.37
C LYS A 75 -1.05 4.11 -3.55
N TYR A 76 -1.58 4.76 -2.52
CA TYR A 76 -2.10 6.13 -2.63
C TYR A 76 -1.01 7.19 -2.63
N MET A 77 0.03 7.05 -1.82
CA MET A 77 1.07 8.07 -1.75
C MET A 77 1.80 8.28 -3.08
N PRO A 78 2.22 7.22 -3.83
CA PRO A 78 2.80 7.43 -5.15
C PRO A 78 1.85 8.10 -6.13
N GLN A 79 0.54 7.77 -6.09
CA GLN A 79 -0.46 8.41 -6.94
C GLN A 79 -0.58 9.91 -6.62
N LEU A 80 -0.61 10.26 -5.34
CA LEU A 80 -0.72 11.65 -4.91
C LEU A 80 0.57 12.44 -5.23
N ASP A 81 1.72 11.83 -5.07
CA ASP A 81 2.99 12.44 -5.47
C ASP A 81 3.03 12.71 -6.98
N ALA A 82 2.51 11.79 -7.79
CA ALA A 82 2.41 11.94 -9.24
C ALA A 82 1.43 13.06 -9.61
N GLU A 83 0.30 13.17 -8.91
CA GLU A 83 -0.65 14.26 -9.11
C GLU A 83 -0.04 15.61 -8.75
N ARG A 84 0.72 15.68 -7.68
CA ARG A 84 1.45 16.89 -7.29
C ARG A 84 2.42 17.30 -8.40
N GLN A 85 3.16 16.35 -8.95
CA GLN A 85 4.08 16.62 -10.06
C GLN A 85 3.32 17.10 -11.31
N GLY A 86 2.16 16.49 -11.59
CA GLY A 86 1.29 16.93 -12.68
C GLY A 86 0.84 18.38 -12.52
N CYS A 87 0.47 18.77 -11.30
CA CYS A 87 0.12 20.18 -11.01
C CYS A 87 1.30 21.11 -11.28
N ALA A 88 2.51 20.73 -10.87
CA ALA A 88 3.72 21.51 -11.14
C ALA A 88 3.98 21.65 -12.64
N ASP A 89 3.82 20.57 -13.38
CA ASP A 89 4.02 20.56 -14.85
C ASP A 89 2.98 21.40 -15.58
N HIS A 90 1.77 21.56 -15.02
CA HIS A 90 0.69 22.36 -15.59
C HIS A 90 0.64 23.81 -15.07
N GLY A 91 1.70 24.25 -14.39
CA GLY A 91 1.85 25.67 -14.05
C GLY A 91 1.31 26.08 -12.68
N ALA A 92 1.14 25.13 -11.74
CA ALA A 92 0.75 25.47 -10.37
C ALA A 92 1.79 26.41 -9.76
N THR A 93 1.32 27.38 -8.98
CA THR A 93 2.20 28.35 -8.29
C THR A 93 2.97 27.67 -7.16
N ALA A 94 4.09 28.29 -6.75
CA ALA A 94 4.86 27.82 -5.60
C ALA A 94 4.01 27.75 -4.34
N GLU A 95 3.10 28.70 -4.14
CA GLU A 95 2.18 28.72 -3.00
C GLU A 95 1.20 27.55 -3.04
N GLN A 96 0.63 27.24 -4.21
CA GLN A 96 -0.25 26.10 -4.38
C GLN A 96 0.48 24.78 -4.12
N LEU A 97 1.69 24.62 -4.63
CA LEU A 97 2.52 23.42 -4.41
C LEU A 97 2.90 23.28 -2.94
N ALA A 98 3.20 24.37 -2.24
CA ALA A 98 3.50 24.34 -0.82
C ALA A 98 2.33 23.83 0.01
N LYS A 99 1.09 24.21 -0.34
CA LYS A 99 -0.12 23.70 0.31
C LYS A 99 -0.29 22.20 0.08
N ILE A 100 -0.09 21.74 -1.15
CA ILE A 100 -0.14 20.32 -1.47
C ILE A 100 0.93 19.56 -0.67
N ASP A 101 2.15 20.06 -0.66
CA ASP A 101 3.26 19.43 0.05
C ASP A 101 2.99 19.33 1.56
N THR A 102 2.34 20.33 2.16
CA THR A 102 1.94 20.30 3.57
C THR A 102 0.95 19.16 3.83
N VAL A 103 -0.03 18.97 2.97
CA VAL A 103 -1.02 17.90 3.08
C VAL A 103 -0.37 16.53 2.88
N LEU A 104 0.50 16.40 1.90
CA LEU A 104 1.21 15.15 1.63
C LEU A 104 2.15 14.78 2.80
N ALA A 105 2.81 15.76 3.40
CA ALA A 105 3.64 15.54 4.58
C ALA A 105 2.80 15.07 5.77
N TRP A 106 1.60 15.63 5.95
CA TRP A 106 0.67 15.18 6.99
C TRP A 106 0.27 13.72 6.77
N LEU A 107 -0.02 13.33 5.52
CA LEU A 107 -0.35 11.94 5.18
C LEU A 107 0.81 10.99 5.47
N ARG A 108 2.04 11.37 5.12
CA ARG A 108 3.23 10.55 5.42
C ARG A 108 3.45 10.39 6.91
N GLY A 109 3.09 11.38 7.70
CA GLY A 109 3.18 11.37 9.15
C GLY A 109 2.00 10.75 9.87
N GLN A 110 0.96 10.32 9.15
CA GLN A 110 -0.22 9.70 9.79
C GLN A 110 0.13 8.33 10.34
N GLU A 111 0.02 8.19 11.66
CA GLU A 111 0.42 6.98 12.40
C GLU A 111 -0.75 6.01 12.62
N SER A 112 -1.98 6.42 12.38
CA SER A 112 -3.16 5.59 12.64
C SER A 112 -3.49 4.69 11.45
N ALA A 113 -3.35 3.37 11.62
CA ALA A 113 -3.79 2.40 10.63
C ALA A 113 -5.31 2.51 10.39
N ALA A 114 -6.09 2.69 11.46
CA ALA A 114 -7.55 2.84 11.36
C ALA A 114 -7.93 4.04 10.49
N TRP A 115 -7.19 5.15 10.57
CA TRP A 115 -7.44 6.33 9.75
C TRP A 115 -7.36 5.99 8.25
N TRP A 116 -6.29 5.28 7.84
CA TRP A 116 -6.12 4.86 6.46
C TRP A 116 -7.23 3.93 5.99
N ILE A 117 -7.64 3.01 6.86
CA ILE A 117 -8.73 2.06 6.55
C ILE A 117 -10.06 2.81 6.40
N ASP A 118 -10.33 3.77 7.27
CA ASP A 118 -11.56 4.58 7.21
C ASP A 118 -11.64 5.44 5.95
N HIS A 119 -10.50 5.79 5.35
CA HIS A 119 -10.42 6.65 4.17
C HIS A 119 -9.95 5.88 2.92
N ARG A 120 -10.19 4.58 2.88
CA ARG A 120 -9.71 3.68 1.82
C ARG A 120 -10.48 3.74 0.49
N LEU A 121 -11.56 4.52 0.43
CA LEU A 121 -12.41 4.55 -0.75
C LEU A 121 -11.64 4.97 -2.02
N SER A 122 -10.80 5.99 -1.89
CA SER A 122 -9.93 6.44 -2.98
C SER A 122 -8.79 7.28 -2.42
N SER A 123 -7.76 7.50 -3.25
CA SER A 123 -6.67 8.40 -2.88
C SER A 123 -7.17 9.82 -2.61
N HIS A 124 -8.17 10.28 -3.35
CA HIS A 124 -8.76 11.61 -3.19
C HIS A 124 -9.56 11.73 -1.89
N THR A 125 -10.20 10.65 -1.43
CA THR A 125 -10.88 10.64 -0.13
C THR A 125 -9.86 10.88 0.99
N ALA A 126 -8.73 10.18 0.96
CA ALA A 126 -7.65 10.37 1.93
C ALA A 126 -7.06 11.79 1.85
N LEU A 127 -6.82 12.27 0.64
CA LEU A 127 -6.28 13.61 0.39
C LEU A 127 -7.21 14.70 0.95
N ARG A 128 -8.50 14.59 0.71
CA ARG A 128 -9.50 15.55 1.20
C ARG A 128 -9.56 15.57 2.72
N ALA A 129 -9.60 14.40 3.35
CA ALA A 129 -9.62 14.29 4.80
C ALA A 129 -8.34 14.88 5.42
N ALA A 130 -7.20 14.64 4.82
CA ALA A 130 -5.92 15.19 5.26
C ALA A 130 -5.91 16.72 5.12
N GLY A 131 -6.43 17.25 4.01
CA GLY A 131 -6.54 18.69 3.80
C GLY A 131 -7.41 19.36 4.87
N GLN A 132 -8.53 18.73 5.23
CA GLN A 132 -9.39 19.23 6.30
C GLN A 132 -8.69 19.23 7.67
N ALA A 133 -7.91 18.17 7.96
CA ALA A 133 -7.15 18.08 9.20
C ALA A 133 -6.07 19.16 9.29
N VAL A 134 -5.35 19.41 8.20
CA VAL A 134 -4.34 20.48 8.13
C VAL A 134 -4.98 21.84 8.34
N ASN A 135 -6.10 22.12 7.69
CA ASN A 135 -6.81 23.40 7.83
C ASN A 135 -7.28 23.63 9.27
N LYS A 136 -7.71 22.59 9.96
CA LYS A 136 -8.09 22.70 11.39
C LYS A 136 -6.90 23.02 12.29
N GLN A 137 -5.71 22.50 11.98
CA GLN A 137 -4.50 22.78 12.74
C GLN A 137 -4.01 24.20 12.55
N GLU A 138 -4.25 24.79 11.37
CA GLU A 138 -3.86 26.16 11.02
C GLU A 138 -4.84 27.21 11.53
N ALA A 139 -6.06 26.82 11.90
CA ALA A 139 -7.11 27.72 12.34
C ALA A 139 -6.94 28.21 13.80
#